data_8f3b37c905c2e6a3a2b8a67c34a63fe7
#
_entry.id   8f3b37c905c2e6a3a2b8a67c34a63fe7
#
_cell.length_a   1.000
_cell.length_b   1.000
_cell.length_c   1.000
_cell.angle_alpha   90.00
_cell.angle_beta   90.00
_cell.angle_gamma   90.00
#
_symmetry.space_group_name_H-M   'P 1'
#
loop_
_entity.id
_entity.type
_entity.pdbx_description
1 polymer ?
#
loop_
_entity_poly.entity_id
_entity_poly.type
_entity_poly.pdbx_seq_one_letter_code
_entity_poly.pdbx_strand_id
1 'polypeptide(L)'
;MKHLKEMYEYREMIFSLVKKDLRGRYKGSMLGFMWTFINPLLQLLVFTLVFSIIMRANYEQYYLFLFVALVPWMFFGSSVQDGSTCIMRESNMVKKIYFPREVIPISTVTSAFINMILTFVVVFIVLIFSGRGINPVSYTHLTLPTKLE
;
A
#
# COMPACT_ATOMS: atom_id res chain seq x y z
N MET A 1 24.35 -6.82 -14.93
CA MET A 1 23.81 -5.92 -15.98
C MET A 1 22.95 -6.61 -17.04
N LYS A 2 23.15 -7.91 -17.37
CA LYS A 2 22.29 -8.64 -18.32
C LYS A 2 20.83 -8.72 -17.86
N HIS A 3 20.56 -9.08 -16.61
CA HIS A 3 19.20 -9.22 -16.08
C HIS A 3 18.35 -7.93 -16.15
N LEU A 4 18.95 -6.76 -15.88
CA LEU A 4 18.24 -5.49 -15.99
C LEU A 4 17.84 -5.16 -17.43
N LYS A 5 18.70 -5.53 -18.41
CA LYS A 5 18.42 -5.32 -19.83
C LYS A 5 17.32 -6.25 -20.32
N GLU A 6 17.36 -7.51 -19.90
CA GLU A 6 16.28 -8.49 -20.16
C GLU A 6 14.94 -8.02 -19.58
N MET A 7 14.92 -7.54 -18.33
CA MET A 7 13.71 -6.99 -17.72
C MET A 7 13.15 -5.79 -18.48
N TYR A 8 14.01 -4.94 -19.02
CA TYR A 8 13.58 -3.80 -19.82
C TYR A 8 12.95 -4.24 -21.15
N GLU A 9 13.42 -5.32 -21.75
CA GLU A 9 12.83 -5.93 -22.96
C GLU A 9 11.42 -6.48 -22.67
N TYR A 10 11.20 -7.05 -21.46
CA TYR A 10 9.89 -7.58 -21.04
C TYR A 10 8.97 -6.55 -20.37
N ARG A 11 9.28 -5.25 -20.41
CA ARG A 11 8.47 -4.18 -19.78
C ARG A 11 7.00 -4.20 -20.18
N GLU A 12 6.70 -4.45 -21.45
CA GLU A 12 5.33 -4.54 -21.98
C GLU A 12 4.54 -5.67 -21.31
N MET A 13 5.20 -6.80 -21.08
CA MET A 13 4.64 -7.94 -20.40
C MET A 13 4.41 -7.62 -18.92
N ILE A 14 5.37 -6.98 -18.25
CA ILE A 14 5.22 -6.52 -16.85
C ILE A 14 4.00 -5.59 -16.76
N PHE A 15 3.87 -4.61 -17.65
CA PHE A 15 2.73 -3.69 -17.69
C PHE A 15 1.40 -4.41 -17.89
N SER A 16 1.35 -5.39 -18.77
CA SER A 16 0.16 -6.19 -19.04
C SER A 16 -0.25 -7.02 -17.81
N LEU A 17 0.72 -7.60 -17.10
CA LEU A 17 0.49 -8.36 -15.87
C LEU A 17 0.01 -7.44 -14.72
N VAL A 18 0.62 -6.29 -14.54
CA VAL A 18 0.20 -5.27 -13.57
C VAL A 18 -1.24 -4.85 -13.84
N LYS A 19 -1.57 -4.56 -15.10
CA LYS A 19 -2.93 -4.18 -15.51
C LYS A 19 -3.94 -5.32 -15.29
N LYS A 20 -3.55 -6.56 -15.57
CA LYS A 20 -4.35 -7.75 -15.28
C LYS A 20 -4.61 -7.89 -13.78
N ASP A 21 -3.58 -7.77 -12.95
CA ASP A 21 -3.68 -7.92 -11.49
C ASP A 21 -4.56 -6.82 -10.88
N LEU A 22 -4.33 -5.55 -11.24
CA LEU A 22 -5.16 -4.43 -10.80
C LEU A 22 -6.63 -4.59 -11.23
N ARG A 23 -6.88 -4.99 -12.47
CA ARG A 23 -8.26 -5.27 -12.93
C ARG A 23 -8.87 -6.47 -12.21
N GLY A 24 -8.08 -7.50 -11.93
CA GLY A 24 -8.54 -8.71 -11.23
C GLY A 24 -9.00 -8.42 -9.82
N ARG A 25 -8.32 -7.54 -9.11
CA ARG A 25 -8.69 -7.11 -7.74
C ARG A 25 -10.06 -6.43 -7.70
N TYR A 26 -10.47 -5.78 -8.77
CA TYR A 26 -11.69 -4.97 -8.84
C TYR A 26 -12.85 -5.62 -9.61
N LYS A 27 -12.57 -6.72 -10.32
CA LYS A 27 -13.56 -7.39 -11.18
C LYS A 27 -14.42 -8.35 -10.33
N GLY A 28 -15.74 -8.10 -10.32
CA GLY A 28 -16.70 -9.03 -9.70
C GLY A 28 -17.21 -8.63 -8.31
N SER A 29 -16.78 -7.50 -7.75
CA SER A 29 -17.33 -6.94 -6.52
C SER A 29 -18.23 -5.74 -6.81
N MET A 30 -19.39 -5.63 -6.14
CA MET A 30 -20.28 -4.45 -6.28
C MET A 30 -19.57 -3.16 -5.83
N LEU A 31 -18.66 -3.24 -4.89
CA LEU A 31 -17.83 -2.13 -4.42
C LEU A 31 -16.50 -1.98 -5.19
N GLY A 32 -16.14 -2.98 -6.01
CA GLY A 32 -14.99 -2.93 -6.92
C GLY A 32 -13.75 -2.27 -6.32
N PHE A 33 -13.30 -1.19 -6.95
CA PHE A 33 -12.14 -0.39 -6.57
C PHE A 33 -12.23 0.20 -5.16
N MET A 34 -13.42 0.44 -4.62
CA MET A 34 -13.62 0.99 -3.27
C MET A 34 -13.04 0.10 -2.16
N TRP A 35 -12.96 -1.22 -2.36
CA TRP A 35 -12.35 -2.13 -1.37
C TRP A 35 -10.89 -1.81 -1.07
N THR A 36 -10.17 -1.25 -2.04
CA THR A 36 -8.78 -0.81 -1.87
C THR A 36 -8.63 0.22 -0.75
N PHE A 37 -9.64 1.06 -0.58
CA PHE A 37 -9.64 2.13 0.42
C PHE A 37 -10.37 1.73 1.69
N ILE A 38 -11.46 0.97 1.55
CA ILE A 38 -12.27 0.53 2.70
C ILE A 38 -11.45 -0.36 3.64
N ASN A 39 -10.66 -1.30 3.13
CA ASN A 39 -9.85 -2.19 3.96
C ASN A 39 -8.84 -1.44 4.85
N PRO A 40 -7.98 -0.54 4.33
CA PRO A 40 -7.10 0.27 5.16
C PRO A 40 -7.85 1.16 6.15
N LEU A 41 -9.00 1.72 5.75
CA LEU A 41 -9.80 2.57 6.63
C LEU A 41 -10.45 1.77 7.77
N LEU A 42 -11.00 0.59 7.49
CA LEU A 42 -11.53 -0.30 8.53
C LEU A 42 -10.42 -0.73 9.50
N GLN A 43 -9.26 -1.08 8.99
CA GLN A 43 -8.12 -1.46 9.80
C GLN A 43 -7.64 -0.30 10.67
N LEU A 44 -7.57 0.91 10.11
CA LEU A 44 -7.28 2.13 10.86
C LEU A 44 -8.30 2.36 11.97
N LEU A 45 -9.60 2.21 11.68
CA LEU A 45 -10.67 2.37 12.65
C LEU A 45 -10.50 1.38 13.81
N VAL A 46 -10.27 0.10 13.51
CA VAL A 46 -10.07 -0.93 14.55
C VAL A 46 -8.84 -0.61 15.39
N PHE A 47 -7.71 -0.27 14.78
CA PHE A 47 -6.50 0.09 15.51
C PHE A 47 -6.69 1.35 16.35
N THR A 48 -7.35 2.37 15.82
CA THR A 48 -7.64 3.60 16.57
C THR A 48 -8.51 3.30 17.79
N LEU A 49 -9.55 2.48 17.64
CA LEU A 49 -10.39 2.07 18.78
C LEU A 49 -9.60 1.29 19.82
N VAL A 50 -8.83 0.29 19.40
CA VAL A 50 -8.05 -0.55 20.32
C VAL A 50 -7.03 0.29 21.09
N PHE A 51 -6.24 1.11 20.40
CA PHE A 51 -5.22 1.92 21.05
C PHE A 51 -5.78 3.09 21.86
N SER A 52 -6.89 3.69 21.44
CA SER A 52 -7.57 4.73 22.19
C SER A 52 -8.15 4.20 23.52
N ILE A 53 -8.76 3.00 23.48
CA ILE A 53 -9.39 2.40 24.66
C ILE A 53 -8.37 1.77 25.59
N ILE A 54 -7.39 1.03 25.05
CA ILE A 54 -6.45 0.22 25.85
C ILE A 54 -5.29 1.08 26.35
N MET A 55 -4.69 1.89 25.48
CA MET A 55 -3.49 2.65 25.82
C MET A 55 -3.76 4.05 26.35
N ARG A 56 -5.01 4.53 26.30
CA ARG A 56 -5.39 5.90 26.69
C ARG A 56 -4.46 6.96 26.10
N ALA A 57 -3.97 6.70 24.88
CA ALA A 57 -3.05 7.59 24.19
C ALA A 57 -3.78 8.87 23.77
N ASN A 58 -3.64 9.90 24.58
CA ASN A 58 -4.27 11.21 24.38
C ASN A 58 -3.45 12.11 23.46
N TYR A 59 -2.82 11.52 22.40
CA TYR A 59 -2.09 12.29 21.42
C TYR A 59 -3.05 12.85 20.36
N GLU A 60 -3.11 14.16 20.27
CA GLU A 60 -3.81 14.81 19.17
C GLU A 60 -3.26 14.28 17.84
N GLN A 61 -4.17 13.84 16.94
CA GLN A 61 -3.85 13.32 15.61
C GLN A 61 -3.13 11.94 15.57
N TYR A 62 -3.19 11.14 16.64
CA TYR A 62 -2.62 9.78 16.66
C TYR A 62 -3.04 8.92 15.46
N TYR A 63 -4.29 9.06 15.02
CA TYR A 63 -4.84 8.32 13.87
C TYR A 63 -4.10 8.61 12.55
N LEU A 64 -3.59 9.83 12.34
CA LEU A 64 -2.82 10.18 11.15
C LEU A 64 -1.45 9.51 11.15
N PHE A 65 -0.78 9.55 12.28
CA PHE A 65 0.52 8.89 12.46
C PHE A 65 0.39 7.38 12.24
N LEU A 66 -0.63 6.78 12.84
CA LEU A 66 -0.94 5.36 12.69
C LEU A 66 -1.22 5.00 11.24
N PHE A 67 -1.97 5.84 10.52
CA PHE A 67 -2.31 5.59 9.12
C PHE A 67 -1.07 5.62 8.21
N VAL A 68 -0.21 6.62 8.37
CA VAL A 68 1.04 6.75 7.59
C VAL A 68 1.95 5.55 7.81
N ALA A 69 1.98 4.97 9.00
CA ALA A 69 2.74 3.76 9.30
C ALA A 69 2.04 2.48 8.80
N LEU A 70 0.71 2.40 8.90
CA LEU A 70 -0.07 1.21 8.57
C LEU A 70 -0.08 0.91 7.07
N VAL A 71 -0.18 1.91 6.21
CA VAL A 71 -0.26 1.72 4.75
C VAL A 71 1.00 1.06 4.19
N PRO A 72 2.24 1.52 4.49
CA PRO A 72 3.45 0.81 4.07
C PRO A 72 3.59 -0.59 4.69
N TRP A 73 3.14 -0.78 5.93
CA TRP A 73 3.13 -2.08 6.58
C TRP A 73 2.23 -3.08 5.85
N MET A 74 1.02 -2.66 5.48
CA MET A 74 0.10 -3.49 4.69
C MET A 74 0.67 -3.81 3.31
N PHE A 75 1.30 -2.83 2.66
CA PHE A 75 1.99 -3.04 1.39
C PHE A 75 3.09 -4.09 1.53
N PHE A 76 3.93 -4.00 2.54
CA PHE A 76 4.99 -4.97 2.78
C PHE A 76 4.43 -6.37 3.00
N GLY A 77 3.45 -6.51 3.90
CA GLY A 77 2.81 -7.80 4.17
C GLY A 77 2.18 -8.43 2.94
N SER A 78 1.41 -7.67 2.16
CA SER A 78 0.78 -8.16 0.93
C SER A 78 1.81 -8.50 -0.15
N SER A 79 2.87 -7.71 -0.28
CA SER A 79 3.94 -7.97 -1.26
C SER A 79 4.70 -9.25 -0.97
N VAL A 80 4.99 -9.55 0.29
CA VAL A 80 5.63 -10.81 0.70
C VAL A 80 4.70 -11.99 0.47
N GLN A 81 3.45 -11.89 0.88
CA GLN A 81 2.47 -12.96 0.75
C GLN A 81 2.14 -13.26 -0.72
N ASP A 82 1.79 -12.24 -1.50
CA ASP A 82 1.45 -12.39 -2.91
C ASP A 82 2.68 -12.78 -3.74
N GLY A 83 3.85 -12.21 -3.43
CA GLY A 83 5.11 -12.51 -4.07
C GLY A 83 5.55 -13.97 -3.89
N SER A 84 5.31 -14.57 -2.72
CA SER A 84 5.65 -15.96 -2.45
C SER A 84 4.78 -16.95 -3.25
N THR A 85 3.54 -16.60 -3.54
CA THR A 85 2.56 -17.49 -4.20
C THR A 85 2.33 -17.18 -5.68
N CYS A 86 2.84 -16.05 -6.18
CA CYS A 86 2.55 -15.55 -7.52
C CYS A 86 2.92 -16.54 -8.65
N ILE A 87 4.04 -17.24 -8.53
CA ILE A 87 4.50 -18.22 -9.54
C ILE A 87 3.54 -19.41 -9.61
N MET A 88 3.04 -19.87 -8.47
CA MET A 88 2.06 -20.96 -8.42
C MET A 88 0.73 -20.53 -9.01
N ARG A 89 0.27 -19.32 -8.71
CA ARG A 89 -0.96 -18.74 -9.23
C ARG A 89 -0.94 -18.59 -10.74
N GLU A 90 0.20 -18.21 -11.32
CA GLU A 90 0.39 -18.04 -12.76
C GLU A 90 1.05 -19.28 -13.44
N SER A 91 0.99 -20.45 -12.82
CA SER A 91 1.62 -21.70 -13.30
C SER A 91 1.21 -22.07 -14.73
N ASN A 92 -0.05 -21.81 -15.11
CA ASN A 92 -0.53 -22.07 -16.47
C ASN A 92 0.18 -21.20 -17.53
N MET A 93 0.55 -19.96 -17.19
CA MET A 93 1.26 -19.08 -18.07
C MET A 93 2.74 -19.46 -18.14
N VAL A 94 3.35 -19.80 -17.00
CA VAL A 94 4.76 -20.25 -16.92
C VAL A 94 5.02 -21.50 -17.75
N LYS A 95 4.02 -22.40 -17.84
CA LYS A 95 4.15 -23.65 -18.61
C LYS A 95 3.98 -23.46 -20.12
N LYS A 96 3.29 -22.41 -20.56
CA LYS A 96 2.92 -22.20 -21.97
C LYS A 96 3.83 -21.24 -22.71
N ILE A 97 4.48 -20.33 -22.03
CA ILE A 97 5.26 -19.24 -22.63
C ILE A 97 6.66 -19.23 -21.99
N TYR A 98 7.68 -19.17 -22.82
CA TYR A 98 9.05 -19.04 -22.37
C TYR A 98 9.39 -17.57 -22.09
N PHE A 99 9.58 -17.23 -20.80
CA PHE A 99 10.00 -15.91 -20.36
C PHE A 99 10.74 -16.00 -18.99
N PRO A 100 11.51 -14.99 -18.60
CA PRO A 100 12.16 -14.98 -17.29
C PRO A 100 11.12 -15.02 -16.16
N ARG A 101 11.20 -16.00 -15.27
CA ARG A 101 10.22 -16.19 -14.17
C ARG A 101 10.18 -15.02 -13.19
N GLU A 102 11.23 -14.22 -13.15
CA GLU A 102 11.36 -13.02 -12.32
C GLU A 102 10.34 -11.92 -12.67
N VAL A 103 9.82 -11.94 -13.91
CA VAL A 103 8.81 -10.99 -14.39
C VAL A 103 7.52 -11.05 -13.56
N ILE A 104 7.14 -12.25 -13.10
CA ILE A 104 5.89 -12.44 -12.34
C ILE A 104 5.96 -11.79 -10.95
N PRO A 105 6.93 -12.11 -10.07
CA PRO A 105 7.01 -11.45 -8.77
C PRO A 105 7.22 -9.94 -8.88
N ILE A 106 7.98 -9.47 -9.87
CA ILE A 106 8.17 -8.04 -10.08
C ILE A 106 6.85 -7.35 -10.44
N SER A 107 6.06 -7.93 -11.35
CA SER A 107 4.75 -7.37 -11.70
C SER A 107 3.79 -7.37 -10.50
N THR A 108 3.82 -8.40 -9.67
CA THR A 108 2.97 -8.52 -8.46
C THR A 108 3.34 -7.45 -7.43
N VAL A 109 4.61 -7.27 -7.13
CA VAL A 109 5.09 -6.23 -6.20
C VAL A 109 4.83 -4.83 -6.76
N THR A 110 5.01 -4.63 -8.07
CA THR A 110 4.73 -3.35 -8.73
C THR A 110 3.24 -3.00 -8.64
N SER A 111 2.35 -3.97 -8.83
CA SER A 111 0.90 -3.71 -8.70
C SER A 111 0.50 -3.39 -7.25
N ALA A 112 1.10 -4.05 -6.27
CA ALA A 112 0.91 -3.73 -4.86
C ALA A 112 1.43 -2.33 -4.51
N PHE A 113 2.56 -1.92 -5.07
CA PHE A 113 3.14 -0.59 -4.90
C PHE A 113 2.26 0.52 -5.48
N ILE A 114 1.72 0.31 -6.69
CA ILE A 114 0.77 1.24 -7.31
C ILE A 114 -0.47 1.38 -6.43
N ASN A 115 -0.96 0.28 -5.88
CA ASN A 115 -2.11 0.28 -4.97
C ASN A 115 -1.82 1.07 -3.68
N MET A 116 -0.63 0.94 -3.11
CA MET A 116 -0.19 1.73 -1.96
C MET A 116 -0.19 3.23 -2.28
N ILE A 117 0.37 3.64 -3.43
CA ILE A 117 0.39 5.04 -3.85
C ILE A 117 -1.03 5.58 -4.01
N LEU A 118 -1.92 4.82 -4.66
CA LEU A 118 -3.33 5.22 -4.82
C LEU A 118 -4.01 5.41 -3.46
N THR A 119 -3.74 4.54 -2.50
CA THR A 119 -4.26 4.68 -1.13
C THR A 119 -3.77 5.97 -0.48
N PHE A 120 -2.48 6.30 -0.59
CA PHE A 120 -1.95 7.57 -0.09
C PHE A 120 -2.59 8.77 -0.75
N VAL A 121 -2.72 8.76 -2.08
CA VAL A 121 -3.34 9.87 -2.82
C VAL A 121 -4.76 10.15 -2.33
N VAL A 122 -5.58 9.10 -2.17
CA VAL A 122 -6.96 9.26 -1.69
C VAL A 122 -6.99 9.81 -0.27
N VAL A 123 -6.13 9.34 0.60
CA VAL A 123 -6.06 9.84 1.98
C VAL A 123 -5.63 11.29 2.01
N PHE A 124 -4.62 11.69 1.23
CA PHE A 124 -4.24 13.09 1.12
C PHE A 124 -5.38 13.96 0.61
N ILE A 125 -6.14 13.49 -0.39
CA ILE A 125 -7.32 14.19 -0.89
C ILE A 125 -8.35 14.37 0.22
N VAL A 126 -8.68 13.30 0.95
CA VAL A 126 -9.64 13.34 2.08
C VAL A 126 -9.16 14.30 3.17
N LEU A 127 -7.89 14.32 3.50
CA LEU A 127 -7.32 15.24 4.49
C LEU A 127 -7.44 16.72 4.06
N ILE A 128 -7.18 17.02 2.79
CA ILE A 128 -7.32 18.36 2.24
C ILE A 128 -8.79 18.82 2.29
N PHE A 129 -9.72 17.96 1.87
CA PHE A 129 -11.16 18.28 1.89
C PHE A 129 -11.76 18.32 3.29
N SER A 130 -11.16 17.63 4.26
CA SER A 130 -11.62 17.65 5.67
C SER A 130 -11.34 18.98 6.37
N GLY A 131 -10.75 19.97 5.69
CA GLY A 131 -10.50 21.32 6.24
C GLY A 131 -9.50 21.36 7.40
N ARG A 132 -8.96 20.21 7.79
CA ARG A 132 -7.86 20.10 8.76
C ARG A 132 -6.55 20.23 7.98
N GLY A 133 -6.21 21.48 7.63
CA GLY A 133 -4.97 21.81 6.98
C GLY A 133 -3.81 21.10 7.68
N ILE A 134 -2.90 20.56 6.88
CA ILE A 134 -1.58 20.12 7.36
C ILE A 134 -0.95 21.36 7.97
N ASN A 135 -1.09 21.55 9.28
CA ASN A 135 -0.39 22.61 9.97
C ASN A 135 1.09 22.21 10.02
N PRO A 136 1.97 22.83 9.23
CA PRO A 136 3.40 22.53 9.28
C PRO A 136 4.02 22.91 10.64
N VAL A 137 3.26 23.62 11.48
CA VAL A 137 3.65 24.03 12.84
C VAL A 137 3.77 22.84 13.81
N SER A 138 3.16 21.69 13.50
CA SER A 138 3.24 20.51 14.38
C SER A 138 4.64 19.87 14.44
N TYR A 139 5.55 20.22 13.52
CA TYR A 139 6.94 19.73 13.55
C TYR A 139 7.83 20.49 14.53
N THR A 140 7.43 21.71 14.92
CA THR A 140 8.22 22.55 15.84
C THR A 140 8.01 22.18 17.30
N HIS A 141 6.97 21.38 17.63
CA HIS A 141 6.75 20.90 18.99
C HIS A 141 7.43 19.54 19.29
N LEU A 142 8.16 18.98 18.34
CA LEU A 142 9.02 17.81 18.59
C LEU A 142 10.44 18.22 19.02
N THR A 143 10.71 19.50 19.13
CA THR A 143 11.87 19.97 19.88
C THR A 143 11.51 19.91 21.35
N LEU A 144 12.03 18.86 22.01
CA LEU A 144 12.12 18.63 23.43
C LEU A 144 11.81 19.86 24.29
N PRO A 145 10.92 19.74 25.27
CA PRO A 145 11.02 20.61 26.44
C PRO A 145 12.26 20.18 27.26
N THR A 146 13.45 20.59 26.85
CA THR A 146 14.56 20.69 27.76
C THR A 146 14.31 21.91 28.63
N LYS A 147 13.41 21.78 29.56
CA LYS A 147 13.41 22.53 30.81
C LYS A 147 13.19 21.55 31.93
N LEU A 148 14.30 20.96 32.33
CA LEU A 148 14.54 20.62 33.72
C LEU A 148 14.54 21.91 34.53
N GLU A 149 13.48 22.16 35.23
CA GLU A 149 13.48 22.87 36.49
C GLU A 149 12.58 22.14 37.46
#